data_4a0300b3cf86843b2c0273f23e024490
#
_entry.id   4a0300b3cf86843b2c0273f23e024490
#
_cell.length_a   1.000
_cell.length_b   1.000
_cell.length_c   1.000
_cell.angle_alpha   90.00
_cell.angle_beta   90.00
_cell.angle_gamma   90.00
#
_symmetry.space_group_name_H-M   'P 1'
#
loop_
_entity.id
_entity.type
_entity.pdbx_description
1 polymer ?
#
loop_
_entity_poly.entity_id
_entity_poly.type
_entity_poly.pdbx_seq_one_letter_code
_entity_poly.pdbx_strand_id
1 'polypeptide(L)'
;MGNEYQTLTTMWTIGYVISQIPSQMICTRIRPSLWCPSWELLWVIVTFCTATVKTPHQLYACRFLVGLGEGTFYPAVHTVLGAWYTKRELGKRASIFFASAFVGSMFSGYLQAALYKGMNGTAGLAGWRWLFIFDGVITLPMALWGKL
;
A
#
# COMPACT_ATOMS: atom_id res chain seq x y z
N MET A 1 21.43 -1.82 13.52
CA MET A 1 20.17 -1.11 13.18
C MET A 1 20.13 -0.57 11.75
N GLY A 2 21.20 -0.06 11.15
CA GLY A 2 21.17 0.44 9.74
C GLY A 2 20.88 -0.61 8.69
N ASN A 3 21.44 -1.80 8.79
CA ASN A 3 21.30 -2.86 7.80
C ASN A 3 19.90 -3.50 7.78
N GLU A 4 19.21 -3.58 8.91
CA GLU A 4 17.89 -4.18 9.00
C GLU A 4 16.83 -3.34 8.28
N TYR A 5 16.91 -2.01 8.41
CA TYR A 5 16.01 -1.10 7.70
C TYR A 5 16.23 -1.15 6.18
N GLN A 6 17.47 -1.19 5.74
CA GLN A 6 17.80 -1.35 4.32
C GLN A 6 17.29 -2.68 3.77
N THR A 7 17.42 -3.76 4.53
CA THR A 7 16.90 -5.08 4.14
C THR A 7 15.38 -5.06 4.01
N LEU A 8 14.65 -4.41 4.95
CA LEU A 8 13.20 -4.24 4.86
C LEU A 8 12.77 -3.50 3.60
N THR A 9 13.44 -2.40 3.28
CA THR A 9 13.17 -1.61 2.09
C THR A 9 13.50 -2.39 0.82
N THR A 10 14.59 -3.16 0.82
CA THR A 10 14.99 -3.99 -0.32
C THR A 10 13.96 -5.10 -0.59
N MET A 11 13.49 -5.79 0.44
CA MET A 11 12.47 -6.84 0.32
C MET A 11 11.15 -6.29 -0.24
N TRP A 12 10.74 -5.12 0.25
CA TRP A 12 9.58 -4.41 -0.30
C TRP A 12 9.77 -4.04 -1.77
N THR A 13 10.92 -3.46 -2.14
CA THR A 13 11.23 -3.06 -3.52
C THR A 13 11.25 -4.25 -4.46
N ILE A 14 11.84 -5.38 -4.06
CA ILE A 14 11.87 -6.62 -4.85
C ILE A 14 10.45 -7.12 -5.11
N GLY A 15 9.60 -7.18 -4.07
CA GLY A 15 8.20 -7.56 -4.20
C GLY A 15 7.45 -6.63 -5.14
N TYR A 16 7.65 -5.33 -5.01
CA TYR A 16 7.04 -4.29 -5.83
C TYR A 16 7.40 -4.43 -7.32
N VAL A 17 8.68 -4.58 -7.65
CA VAL A 17 9.15 -4.70 -9.03
C VAL A 17 8.68 -6.00 -9.68
N ILE A 18 8.76 -7.12 -8.97
CA ILE A 18 8.36 -8.43 -9.50
C ILE A 18 6.85 -8.46 -9.79
N SER A 19 6.02 -7.83 -8.98
CA SER A 19 4.57 -7.85 -9.15
C SER A 19 4.07 -6.99 -10.31
N GLN A 20 4.78 -5.94 -10.69
CA GLN A 20 4.32 -4.99 -11.72
C GLN A 20 4.05 -5.66 -13.07
N ILE A 21 4.99 -6.50 -13.56
CA ILE A 21 4.88 -7.11 -14.89
C ILE A 21 3.74 -8.14 -14.94
N PRO A 22 3.68 -9.17 -14.06
CA PRO A 22 2.59 -10.14 -14.07
C PRO A 22 1.22 -9.50 -13.82
N SER A 23 1.17 -8.55 -12.91
CA SER A 23 -0.08 -7.85 -12.59
C SER A 23 -0.63 -7.07 -13.77
N GLN A 24 0.22 -6.39 -14.53
CA GLN A 24 -0.20 -5.68 -15.74
C GLN A 24 -0.75 -6.64 -16.80
N MET A 25 -0.11 -7.78 -17.00
CA MET A 25 -0.58 -8.80 -17.94
C MET A 25 -1.94 -9.36 -17.53
N ILE A 26 -2.17 -9.57 -16.25
CA ILE A 26 -3.44 -10.07 -15.71
C ILE A 26 -4.52 -8.99 -15.74
N CYS A 27 -4.19 -7.75 -15.41
CA CYS A 27 -5.12 -6.62 -15.41
C CYS A 27 -5.71 -6.35 -16.81
N THR A 28 -4.98 -6.66 -17.89
CA THR A 28 -5.49 -6.56 -19.27
C THR A 28 -6.48 -7.66 -19.64
N ARG A 29 -6.52 -8.78 -18.91
CA ARG A 29 -7.38 -9.93 -19.16
C ARG A 29 -8.57 -10.05 -18.21
N ILE A 30 -8.43 -9.57 -16.99
CA ILE A 30 -9.44 -9.60 -15.93
C ILE A 30 -10.03 -8.21 -15.77
N ARG A 31 -11.31 -8.11 -15.41
CA ARG A 31 -11.96 -6.84 -15.13
C ARG A 31 -11.23 -6.12 -13.97
N PRO A 32 -10.74 -4.87 -14.17
CA PRO A 32 -10.02 -4.13 -13.14
C PRO A 32 -10.81 -3.94 -11.84
N SER A 33 -12.14 -3.86 -11.95
CA SER A 33 -13.07 -3.72 -10.81
C SER A 33 -13.05 -4.89 -9.83
N LEU A 34 -12.62 -6.08 -10.26
CA LEU A 34 -12.47 -7.23 -9.38
C LEU A 34 -11.02 -7.42 -8.93
N TRP A 35 -10.08 -7.14 -9.83
CA TRP A 35 -8.66 -7.35 -9.60
C TRP A 35 -8.09 -6.38 -8.55
N CYS A 36 -8.33 -5.08 -8.72
CA CYS A 36 -7.82 -4.05 -7.81
C CYS A 36 -8.31 -4.22 -6.36
N PRO A 37 -9.64 -4.34 -6.09
CA PRO A 37 -10.11 -4.50 -4.72
C PRO A 37 -9.66 -5.81 -4.06
N SER A 38 -9.43 -6.87 -4.84
CA SER A 38 -8.94 -8.14 -4.29
C SER A 38 -7.52 -8.00 -3.74
N TRP A 39 -6.63 -7.31 -4.46
CA TRP A 39 -5.28 -7.02 -4.00
C TRP A 39 -5.24 -6.02 -2.86
N GLU A 40 -6.14 -5.05 -2.86
CA GLU A 40 -6.28 -4.07 -1.79
C GLU A 40 -6.72 -4.75 -0.48
N LEU A 41 -7.67 -5.69 -0.53
CA LEU A 41 -8.05 -6.50 0.62
C LEU A 41 -6.89 -7.38 1.14
N LEU A 42 -6.14 -8.00 0.23
CA LEU A 42 -4.96 -8.76 0.62
C LEU A 42 -3.94 -7.85 1.31
N TRP A 43 -3.70 -6.65 0.78
CA TRP A 43 -2.82 -5.67 1.39
C TRP A 43 -3.28 -5.28 2.78
N VAL A 44 -4.57 -4.99 2.99
CA VAL A 44 -5.16 -4.68 4.30
C VAL A 44 -4.90 -5.81 5.29
N ILE A 45 -5.14 -7.07 4.89
CA ILE A 45 -4.91 -8.23 5.75
C ILE A 45 -3.43 -8.34 6.15
N VAL A 46 -2.52 -8.19 5.19
CA VAL A 46 -1.08 -8.25 5.45
C VAL A 46 -0.64 -7.09 6.36
N THR A 47 -1.21 -5.90 6.21
CA THR A 47 -0.96 -4.74 7.05
C THR A 47 -1.37 -5.01 8.50
N PHE A 48 -2.54 -5.60 8.73
CA PHE A 48 -2.94 -6.04 10.07
C PHE A 48 -2.03 -7.14 10.63
N CYS A 49 -1.62 -8.10 9.81
CA CYS A 49 -0.65 -9.11 10.23
C CYS A 49 0.68 -8.48 10.65
N THR A 50 1.13 -7.43 9.95
CA THR A 50 2.36 -6.70 10.29
C THR A 50 2.28 -6.05 11.68
N ALA A 51 1.10 -5.60 12.11
CA ALA A 51 0.92 -5.05 13.47
C ALA A 51 1.12 -6.09 14.58
N THR A 52 0.93 -7.39 14.30
CA THR A 52 1.05 -8.49 15.28
C THR A 52 2.42 -9.18 15.27
N VAL A 53 3.29 -8.86 14.34
CA VAL A 53 4.62 -9.47 14.15
C VAL A 53 5.49 -9.27 15.40
N LYS A 54 6.18 -10.35 15.80
CA LYS A 54 7.09 -10.36 16.95
C LYS A 54 8.55 -10.61 16.57
N THR A 55 8.82 -11.15 15.38
CA THR A 55 10.17 -11.51 14.93
C THR A 55 10.55 -10.76 13.66
N PRO A 56 11.83 -10.34 13.50
CA PRO A 56 12.30 -9.61 12.31
C PRO A 56 12.07 -10.38 11.00
N HIS A 57 12.23 -11.70 11.01
CA HIS A 57 12.03 -12.53 9.81
C HIS A 57 10.59 -12.50 9.31
N GLN A 58 9.62 -12.50 10.20
CA GLN A 58 8.21 -12.35 9.83
C GLN A 58 7.95 -10.97 9.22
N LEU A 59 8.63 -9.94 9.72
CA LEU A 59 8.51 -8.59 9.19
C LEU A 59 9.03 -8.48 7.75
N TYR A 60 10.10 -9.19 7.42
CA TYR A 60 10.63 -9.24 6.05
C TYR A 60 9.64 -9.88 5.08
N ALA A 61 9.02 -11.00 5.48
CA ALA A 61 7.99 -11.65 4.67
C ALA A 61 6.76 -10.76 4.47
N CYS A 62 6.28 -10.11 5.52
CA CYS A 62 5.15 -9.17 5.43
C CYS A 62 5.48 -7.99 4.50
N ARG A 63 6.68 -7.42 4.57
CA ARG A 63 7.12 -6.33 3.70
C ARG A 63 7.19 -6.75 2.23
N PHE A 64 7.64 -7.96 1.96
CA PHE A 64 7.62 -8.51 0.61
C PHE A 64 6.19 -8.65 0.07
N LEU A 65 5.27 -9.19 0.86
CA LEU A 65 3.85 -9.33 0.49
C LEU A 65 3.16 -7.97 0.30
N VAL A 66 3.45 -6.99 1.15
CA VAL A 66 2.98 -5.60 0.97
C VAL A 66 3.50 -5.04 -0.35
N GLY A 67 4.78 -5.23 -0.67
CA GLY A 67 5.36 -4.80 -1.95
C GLY A 67 4.66 -5.44 -3.15
N LEU A 68 4.34 -6.74 -3.09
CA LEU A 68 3.57 -7.43 -4.13
C LEU A 68 2.18 -6.80 -4.34
N GLY A 69 1.46 -6.50 -3.26
CA GLY A 69 0.14 -5.88 -3.33
C GLY A 69 0.17 -4.46 -3.88
N GLU A 70 1.09 -3.65 -3.39
CA GLU A 70 1.22 -2.25 -3.77
C GLU A 70 1.69 -2.06 -5.21
N GLY A 71 2.59 -2.92 -5.70
CA GLY A 71 3.08 -2.91 -7.07
C GLY A 71 1.99 -3.20 -8.11
N THR A 72 0.91 -3.84 -7.71
CA THR A 72 -0.25 -4.12 -8.57
C THR A 72 -1.12 -2.88 -8.78
N PHE A 73 -1.25 -2.02 -7.78
CA PHE A 73 -2.16 -0.88 -7.79
C PHE A 73 -1.79 0.19 -8.83
N TYR A 74 -0.53 0.51 -8.92
CA TYR A 74 -0.02 1.58 -9.78
C TYR A 74 -0.30 1.34 -11.29
N PRO A 75 0.06 0.19 -11.87
CA PRO A 75 -0.26 -0.15 -13.26
C PRO A 75 -1.77 -0.22 -13.51
N ALA A 76 -2.53 -0.75 -12.56
CA ALA A 76 -3.98 -0.88 -12.68
C ALA A 76 -4.68 0.48 -12.80
N VAL A 77 -4.31 1.46 -11.95
CA VAL A 77 -4.85 2.83 -12.02
C VAL A 77 -4.53 3.47 -13.37
N HIS A 78 -3.30 3.32 -13.87
CA HIS A 78 -2.92 3.86 -15.18
C HIS A 78 -3.68 3.22 -16.34
N THR A 79 -3.94 1.92 -16.25
CA THR A 79 -4.74 1.20 -17.26
C THR A 79 -6.19 1.71 -17.28
N VAL A 80 -6.80 1.89 -16.11
CA VAL A 80 -8.15 2.44 -16.00
C VAL A 80 -8.20 3.89 -16.52
N LEU A 81 -7.28 4.74 -16.10
CA LEU A 81 -7.19 6.12 -16.60
C LEU A 81 -7.02 6.16 -18.12
N GLY A 82 -6.17 5.30 -18.68
CA GLY A 82 -5.93 5.23 -20.13
C GLY A 82 -7.12 4.70 -20.92
N ALA A 83 -7.98 3.87 -20.31
CA ALA A 83 -9.18 3.34 -20.95
C ALA A 83 -10.35 4.35 -20.99
N TRP A 84 -10.45 5.24 -20.00
CA TRP A 84 -11.61 6.11 -19.80
C TRP A 84 -11.38 7.55 -20.28
N TYR A 85 -10.11 8.00 -20.40
CA TYR A 85 -9.80 9.39 -20.70
C TYR A 85 -8.98 9.58 -21.96
N THR A 86 -9.18 10.72 -22.61
CA THR A 86 -8.39 11.11 -23.80
C THR A 86 -6.94 11.40 -23.42
N LYS A 87 -6.01 11.25 -24.38
CA LYS A 87 -4.57 11.49 -24.16
C LYS A 87 -4.26 12.87 -23.56
N ARG A 88 -5.09 13.87 -23.86
CA ARG A 88 -4.91 15.25 -23.37
C ARG A 88 -5.30 15.39 -21.90
N GLU A 89 -6.33 14.66 -21.46
CA GLU A 89 -6.80 14.67 -20.07
C GLU A 89 -6.01 13.73 -19.18
N LEU A 90 -5.51 12.63 -19.76
CA LEU A 90 -4.70 11.64 -19.08
C LEU A 90 -3.51 12.26 -18.36
N GLY A 91 -2.77 13.16 -19.03
CA GLY A 91 -1.62 13.84 -18.45
C GLY A 91 -1.96 14.65 -17.20
N LYS A 92 -3.05 15.44 -17.24
CA LYS A 92 -3.49 16.23 -16.09
C LYS A 92 -3.92 15.37 -14.92
N ARG A 93 -4.67 14.29 -15.17
CA ARG A 93 -5.17 13.39 -14.12
C ARG A 93 -4.05 12.54 -13.51
N ALA A 94 -3.13 12.07 -14.34
CA ALA A 94 -1.94 11.37 -13.86
C ALA A 94 -1.08 12.28 -12.98
N SER A 95 -0.89 13.56 -13.36
CA SER A 95 -0.15 14.52 -12.53
C SER A 95 -0.82 14.77 -11.18
N ILE A 96 -2.14 14.86 -11.13
CA ILE A 96 -2.90 15.01 -9.86
C ILE A 96 -2.72 13.74 -9.01
N PHE A 97 -2.79 12.56 -9.62
CA PHE A 97 -2.56 11.30 -8.92
C PHE A 97 -1.16 11.22 -8.31
N PHE A 98 -0.12 11.61 -9.06
CA PHE A 98 1.23 11.71 -8.54
C PHE A 98 1.36 12.74 -7.41
N ALA A 99 0.77 13.92 -7.56
CA ALA A 99 0.79 14.94 -6.53
C ALA A 99 0.10 14.45 -5.24
N SER A 100 -0.99 13.71 -5.35
CA SER A 100 -1.68 13.15 -4.18
C SER A 100 -0.83 12.15 -3.40
N ALA A 101 0.06 11.39 -4.08
CA ALA A 101 0.99 10.47 -3.44
C ALA A 101 2.01 11.22 -2.56
N PHE A 102 2.52 12.37 -3.01
CA PHE A 102 3.41 13.21 -2.20
C PHE A 102 2.69 13.81 -0.98
N VAL A 103 1.48 14.32 -1.18
CA VAL A 103 0.65 14.84 -0.08
C VAL A 103 0.35 13.73 0.94
N GLY A 104 0.01 12.53 0.46
CA GLY A 104 -0.20 11.36 1.32
C GLY A 104 1.03 10.99 2.14
N SER A 105 2.23 11.01 1.53
CA SER A 105 3.49 10.76 2.23
C SER A 105 3.77 11.79 3.33
N MET A 106 3.52 13.07 3.06
CA MET A 106 3.67 14.13 4.06
C MET A 106 2.70 13.93 5.23
N PHE A 107 1.42 13.66 4.92
CA PHE A 107 0.41 13.40 5.93
C PHE A 107 0.73 12.17 6.78
N SER A 108 1.21 11.09 6.16
CA SER A 108 1.64 9.87 6.83
C SER A 108 2.77 10.14 7.84
N GLY A 109 3.75 10.98 7.49
CA GLY A 109 4.83 11.37 8.38
C GLY A 109 4.32 12.12 9.64
N TYR A 110 3.40 13.07 9.46
CA TYR A 110 2.77 13.78 10.59
C TYR A 110 1.93 12.84 11.47
N LEU A 111 1.15 11.96 10.83
CA LEU A 111 0.33 10.98 11.53
C LEU A 111 1.20 10.02 12.36
N GLN A 112 2.30 9.55 11.80
CA GLN A 112 3.25 8.70 12.50
C GLN A 112 3.85 9.39 13.72
N ALA A 113 4.25 10.65 13.62
CA ALA A 113 4.80 11.41 14.72
C ALA A 113 3.75 11.65 15.82
N ALA A 114 2.52 11.96 15.45
CA ALA A 114 1.41 12.18 16.38
C ALA A 114 1.03 10.89 17.13
N LEU A 115 0.90 9.76 16.42
CA LEU A 115 0.58 8.46 17.01
C LEU A 115 1.71 7.96 17.93
N TYR A 116 2.96 8.17 17.54
CA TYR A 116 4.09 7.78 18.37
C TYR A 116 4.12 8.56 19.68
N LYS A 117 3.85 9.88 19.66
CA LYS A 117 3.82 10.72 20.87
C LYS A 117 2.57 10.46 21.74
N GLY A 118 1.41 10.26 21.13
CA GLY A 118 0.15 10.17 21.83
C GLY A 118 -0.25 8.76 22.31
N MET A 119 0.16 7.72 21.60
CA MET A 119 -0.32 6.35 21.84
C MET A 119 0.79 5.35 22.14
N ASN A 120 2.04 5.79 22.33
CA ASN A 120 3.12 4.89 22.68
C ASN A 120 2.93 4.33 24.10
N GLY A 121 2.83 3.02 24.19
CA GLY A 121 2.55 2.31 25.46
C GLY A 121 1.07 2.15 25.81
N THR A 122 0.15 2.74 25.06
CA THR A 122 -1.30 2.56 25.25
C THR A 122 -1.70 1.13 24.85
N ALA A 123 -2.42 0.43 25.72
CA ALA A 123 -2.80 -0.98 25.56
C ALA A 123 -1.61 -1.95 25.42
N GLY A 124 -0.42 -1.59 25.92
CA GLY A 124 0.78 -2.44 25.84
C GLY A 124 1.39 -2.56 24.43
N LEU A 125 0.92 -1.76 23.47
CA LEU A 125 1.40 -1.77 22.10
C LEU A 125 2.41 -0.63 21.85
N ALA A 126 3.45 -0.93 21.08
CA ALA A 126 4.39 0.08 20.63
C ALA A 126 3.71 1.05 19.65
N GLY A 127 4.08 2.34 19.65
CA GLY A 127 3.45 3.38 18.85
C GLY A 127 3.44 3.10 17.34
N TRP A 128 4.44 2.38 16.81
CA TRP A 128 4.49 2.01 15.39
C TRP A 128 3.40 0.98 14.99
N ARG A 129 2.92 0.15 15.92
CA ARG A 129 1.84 -0.81 15.66
C ARG A 129 0.50 -0.11 15.44
N TRP A 130 0.28 0.97 16.17
CA TRP A 130 -0.92 1.79 15.99
C TRP A 130 -1.01 2.40 14.60
N LEU A 131 0.12 2.76 13.99
CA LEU A 131 0.15 3.26 12.63
C LEU A 131 -0.45 2.25 11.63
N PHE A 132 -0.04 0.97 11.72
CA PHE A 132 -0.55 -0.08 10.84
C PHE A 132 -2.04 -0.39 11.08
N ILE A 133 -2.49 -0.30 12.32
CA ILE A 133 -3.92 -0.47 12.65
C ILE A 133 -4.75 0.66 12.05
N PHE A 134 -4.31 1.91 12.19
CA PHE A 134 -4.99 3.07 11.60
C PHE A 134 -5.00 3.02 10.08
N ASP A 135 -3.88 2.66 9.47
CA ASP A 135 -3.78 2.50 8.01
C ASP A 135 -4.75 1.43 7.51
N GLY A 136 -4.78 0.27 8.16
CA GLY A 136 -5.73 -0.79 7.84
C GLY A 136 -7.19 -0.39 8.02
N VAL A 137 -7.53 0.35 9.08
CA VAL A 137 -8.90 0.83 9.34
C VAL A 137 -9.36 1.86 8.30
N ILE A 138 -8.46 2.73 7.83
CA ILE A 138 -8.80 3.71 6.80
C ILE A 138 -8.92 3.04 5.42
N THR A 139 -8.06 2.10 5.11
CA THR A 139 -8.03 1.44 3.80
C THR A 139 -9.17 0.43 3.62
N LEU A 140 -9.60 -0.23 4.70
CA LEU A 140 -10.64 -1.25 4.65
C LEU A 140 -11.98 -0.75 4.05
N PRO A 141 -12.57 0.40 4.43
CA PRO A 141 -13.78 0.90 3.81
C PRO A 141 -13.57 1.30 2.35
N MET A 142 -12.38 1.79 1.99
CA MET A 142 -12.05 2.11 0.59
C MET A 142 -12.01 0.84 -0.27
N ALA A 143 -11.38 -0.23 0.21
CA ALA A 143 -11.34 -1.52 -0.47
C ALA A 143 -12.73 -2.15 -0.64
N LEU A 144 -13.63 -1.98 0.33
CA LEU A 144 -15.01 -2.45 0.25
C LEU A 144 -15.84 -1.61 -0.72
N TRP A 145 -15.66 -0.29 -0.74
CA TRP A 145 -16.34 0.60 -1.68
C TRP A 145 -15.94 0.35 -3.13
N GLY A 146 -14.69 0.01 -3.37
CA GLY A 146 -14.19 -0.31 -4.72
C GLY A 146 -14.79 -1.57 -5.35
N LYS A 147 -15.56 -2.38 -4.58
CA LYS A 147 -16.30 -3.56 -5.07
C LYS A 147 -17.75 -3.25 -5.48
N LEU A 148 -18.28 -2.12 -5.07
CA LEU A 148 -19.63 -1.65 -5.42
C LEU A 148 -19.61 -0.88 -6.74
#